data_6f5545c47dec8ef038ee4386e2f08b01
#
_entry.id   6f5545c47dec8ef038ee4386e2f08b01
#
_cell.length_a   1.000
_cell.length_b   1.000
_cell.length_c   1.000
_cell.angle_alpha   90.00
_cell.angle_beta   90.00
_cell.angle_gamma   90.00
#
_symmetry.space_group_name_H-M   'P 1'
#
loop_
_entity.id
_entity.type
_entity.pdbx_description
1 polymer ?
#
loop_
_entity_poly.entity_id
_entity_poly.type
_entity_poly.pdbx_seq_one_letter_code
_entity_poly.pdbx_strand_id
1 'polypeptide(L)'
;MVAEKYAAKAAWAKANPEQAAKLELFFSGKAPKVDWAAIEQKAGSATRAASATVLGALATQVENMIVASADLSNSDKTDGFLKKTHSFKKGDFSGAFFQAGVSELSMACICIGMSLHGGVIAACGTFFVFSDYMKPAVRMAALMEQPVKFIWTHDAFRVGEDGPTHEPVEQEAQIRLMEKLKNHKGHNSMLVLRPADAEETTIAWKLAMENMSTPTGLIFSRQNIANLPAGTDYEQAAKGAYIVAGSDENPDVILVASGSEVATLVAGTELLRKDGVKVRIVSAPSEGLFRNQPKEYQEAILPADTKIFGMTAGLPVTLQGLVGCHGKVWGLESFGFSAPYTVLDEKLGFTAENVYNQVKAML
;
A
#
# COMPACT_ATOMS: atom_id res chain seq x y z
N MET A 1 -3.96 -43.72 -12.60
CA MET A 1 -3.73 -42.62 -11.65
C MET A 1 -4.41 -41.29 -12.07
N VAL A 2 -4.07 -40.64 -13.22
CA VAL A 2 -4.69 -39.35 -13.60
C VAL A 2 -6.19 -39.52 -13.90
N ALA A 3 -6.57 -40.46 -14.76
CA ALA A 3 -7.98 -40.74 -15.09
C ALA A 3 -8.82 -41.13 -13.86
N GLU A 4 -8.28 -41.88 -12.93
CA GLU A 4 -8.94 -42.26 -11.66
C GLU A 4 -9.20 -41.00 -10.80
N LYS A 5 -8.22 -40.07 -10.72
CA LYS A 5 -8.41 -38.84 -9.95
C LYS A 5 -9.47 -37.92 -10.59
N TYR A 6 -9.51 -37.82 -11.91
CA TYR A 6 -10.57 -37.08 -12.61
C TYR A 6 -11.94 -37.72 -12.39
N ALA A 7 -12.05 -39.04 -12.44
CA ALA A 7 -13.30 -39.75 -12.17
C ALA A 7 -13.75 -39.54 -10.71
N ALA A 8 -12.83 -39.63 -9.75
CA ALA A 8 -13.11 -39.37 -8.34
C ALA A 8 -13.57 -37.91 -8.11
N LYS A 9 -12.91 -36.92 -8.74
CA LYS A 9 -13.32 -35.51 -8.67
C LYS A 9 -14.72 -35.31 -9.25
N ALA A 10 -15.03 -35.91 -10.39
CA ALA A 10 -16.34 -35.82 -11.02
C ALA A 10 -17.45 -36.46 -10.15
N ALA A 11 -17.17 -37.61 -9.57
CA ALA A 11 -18.09 -38.28 -8.65
C ALA A 11 -18.34 -37.44 -7.38
N TRP A 12 -17.27 -36.86 -6.82
CA TRP A 12 -17.38 -35.98 -5.67
C TRP A 12 -18.19 -34.71 -6.00
N ALA A 13 -17.91 -34.07 -7.14
CA ALA A 13 -18.64 -32.87 -7.58
C ALA A 13 -20.14 -33.13 -7.77
N LYS A 14 -20.49 -34.31 -8.30
CA LYS A 14 -21.89 -34.73 -8.44
C LYS A 14 -22.56 -34.94 -7.07
N ALA A 15 -21.83 -35.47 -6.10
CA ALA A 15 -22.34 -35.68 -4.73
C ALA A 15 -22.39 -34.39 -3.90
N ASN A 16 -21.58 -33.37 -4.24
CA ASN A 16 -21.41 -32.13 -3.48
C ASN A 16 -21.47 -30.90 -4.41
N PRO A 17 -22.61 -30.63 -5.06
CA PRO A 17 -22.69 -29.62 -6.14
C PRO A 17 -22.37 -28.18 -5.67
N GLU A 18 -22.79 -27.80 -4.46
CA GLU A 18 -22.52 -26.46 -3.91
C GLU A 18 -21.03 -26.26 -3.63
N GLN A 19 -20.39 -27.26 -2.98
CA GLN A 19 -18.96 -27.20 -2.70
C GLN A 19 -18.13 -27.26 -3.98
N ALA A 20 -18.58 -28.00 -4.99
CA ALA A 20 -17.93 -28.05 -6.28
C ALA A 20 -17.98 -26.72 -7.00
N ALA A 21 -19.14 -26.04 -7.01
CA ALA A 21 -19.29 -24.72 -7.60
C ALA A 21 -18.44 -23.68 -6.86
N LYS A 22 -18.37 -23.74 -5.52
CA LYS A 22 -17.50 -22.89 -4.70
C LYS A 22 -16.02 -23.12 -5.03
N LEU A 23 -15.60 -24.38 -5.11
CA LEU A 23 -14.22 -24.73 -5.49
C LEU A 23 -13.85 -24.23 -6.88
N GLU A 24 -14.73 -24.35 -7.87
CA GLU A 24 -14.54 -23.81 -9.19
C GLU A 24 -14.40 -22.28 -9.20
N LEU A 25 -15.21 -21.58 -8.39
CA LEU A 25 -15.10 -20.14 -8.20
C LEU A 25 -13.73 -19.76 -7.64
N PHE A 26 -13.26 -20.45 -6.59
CA PHE A 26 -11.97 -20.16 -5.97
C PHE A 26 -10.79 -20.39 -6.94
N PHE A 27 -10.85 -21.42 -7.76
CA PHE A 27 -9.84 -21.70 -8.79
C PHE A 27 -9.99 -20.85 -10.07
N SER A 28 -11.05 -20.06 -10.20
CA SER A 28 -11.28 -19.24 -11.39
C SER A 28 -10.31 -18.07 -11.56
N GLY A 29 -9.58 -17.69 -10.50
CA GLY A 29 -8.71 -16.52 -10.48
C GLY A 29 -9.45 -15.17 -10.52
N LYS A 30 -10.77 -15.17 -10.34
CA LYS A 30 -11.56 -13.94 -10.28
C LYS A 30 -11.38 -13.25 -8.92
N ALA A 31 -11.41 -11.91 -8.94
CA ALA A 31 -11.45 -11.12 -7.73
C ALA A 31 -12.69 -11.46 -6.87
N PRO A 32 -12.56 -11.51 -5.54
CA PRO A 32 -13.69 -11.76 -4.66
C PRO A 32 -14.66 -10.57 -4.66
N LYS A 33 -15.92 -10.86 -4.36
CA LYS A 33 -16.91 -9.82 -4.13
C LYS A 33 -16.82 -9.37 -2.67
N VAL A 34 -16.59 -8.09 -2.45
CA VAL A 34 -16.49 -7.47 -1.12
C VAL A 34 -17.42 -6.26 -1.08
N ASP A 35 -18.16 -6.11 0.00
CA ASP A 35 -18.94 -4.90 0.27
C ASP A 35 -18.03 -3.83 0.88
N TRP A 36 -17.37 -3.07 0.00
CA TRP A 36 -16.45 -2.00 0.39
C TRP A 36 -17.16 -0.83 1.08
N ALA A 37 -18.42 -0.58 0.74
CA ALA A 37 -19.20 0.51 1.30
C ALA A 37 -19.59 0.27 2.78
N ALA A 38 -19.62 -1.00 3.21
CA ALA A 38 -19.89 -1.37 4.60
C ALA A 38 -18.65 -1.25 5.51
N ILE A 39 -17.48 -0.89 4.98
CA ILE A 39 -16.26 -0.77 5.77
C ILE A 39 -16.11 0.67 6.25
N GLU A 40 -16.48 0.90 7.50
CA GLU A 40 -16.36 2.21 8.14
C GLU A 40 -14.97 2.38 8.76
N GLN A 41 -14.27 3.45 8.41
CA GLN A 41 -12.97 3.80 8.97
C GLN A 41 -13.09 4.79 10.13
N LYS A 42 -12.20 4.65 11.10
CA LYS A 42 -12.06 5.63 12.16
C LYS A 42 -11.16 6.78 11.67
N ALA A 43 -11.71 7.97 11.60
CA ALA A 43 -10.95 9.16 11.22
C ALA A 43 -9.72 9.37 12.13
N GLY A 44 -8.65 9.89 11.56
CA GLY A 44 -7.40 10.17 12.28
C GLY A 44 -6.65 8.92 12.72
N SER A 45 -6.90 7.77 12.10
CA SER A 45 -6.20 6.52 12.41
C SER A 45 -4.91 6.38 11.62
N ALA A 46 -3.96 5.60 12.16
CA ALA A 46 -2.83 5.08 11.39
C ALA A 46 -3.33 4.19 10.24
N THR A 47 -2.70 4.24 9.07
CA THR A 47 -3.15 3.42 7.94
C THR A 47 -2.98 1.91 8.20
N ARG A 48 -2.03 1.48 9.06
CA ARG A 48 -1.99 0.08 9.54
C ARG A 48 -3.23 -0.31 10.35
N ALA A 49 -3.81 0.61 11.14
CA ALA A 49 -5.01 0.35 11.90
C ALA A 49 -6.25 0.32 10.99
N ALA A 50 -6.30 1.21 9.99
CA ALA A 50 -7.29 1.17 8.94
C ALA A 50 -7.22 -0.15 8.14
N SER A 51 -6.01 -0.63 7.83
CA SER A 51 -5.78 -1.94 7.22
C SER A 51 -6.34 -3.08 8.08
N ALA A 52 -6.18 -3.02 9.42
CA ALA A 52 -6.78 -4.02 10.31
C ALA A 52 -8.30 -4.05 10.24
N THR A 53 -8.94 -2.89 10.10
CA THR A 53 -10.41 -2.79 9.89
C THR A 53 -10.81 -3.51 8.60
N VAL A 54 -10.11 -3.23 7.48
CA VAL A 54 -10.35 -3.90 6.20
C VAL A 54 -10.11 -5.41 6.32
N LEU A 55 -8.99 -5.83 6.91
CA LEU A 55 -8.66 -7.25 7.11
C LEU A 55 -9.73 -7.98 7.92
N GLY A 56 -10.30 -7.32 8.94
CA GLY A 56 -11.42 -7.87 9.71
C GLY A 56 -12.68 -8.08 8.87
N ALA A 57 -12.98 -7.18 7.94
CA ALA A 57 -14.08 -7.32 6.99
C ALA A 57 -13.79 -8.44 5.96
N LEU A 58 -12.57 -8.49 5.41
CA LEU A 58 -12.16 -9.52 4.46
C LEU A 58 -12.23 -10.92 5.08
N ALA A 59 -11.86 -11.09 6.35
CA ALA A 59 -11.93 -12.36 7.05
C ALA A 59 -13.34 -12.96 7.12
N THR A 60 -14.37 -12.12 7.05
CA THR A 60 -15.78 -12.55 7.07
C THR A 60 -16.42 -12.65 5.69
N GLN A 61 -15.85 -11.97 4.68
CA GLN A 61 -16.44 -11.88 3.34
C GLN A 61 -15.68 -12.73 2.29
N VAL A 62 -14.41 -13.07 2.55
CA VAL A 62 -13.54 -13.76 1.59
C VAL A 62 -13.05 -15.07 2.19
N GLU A 63 -13.85 -16.12 2.02
CA GLU A 63 -13.66 -17.44 2.66
C GLU A 63 -12.32 -18.09 2.29
N ASN A 64 -11.81 -17.87 1.09
CA ASN A 64 -10.56 -18.46 0.59
C ASN A 64 -9.34 -17.56 0.77
N MET A 65 -9.40 -16.56 1.64
CA MET A 65 -8.24 -15.73 1.98
C MET A 65 -7.44 -16.35 3.12
N ILE A 66 -6.12 -16.34 2.99
CA ILE A 66 -5.17 -16.76 4.04
C ILE A 66 -4.23 -15.58 4.29
N VAL A 67 -4.09 -15.20 5.56
CA VAL A 67 -3.18 -14.14 5.98
C VAL A 67 -2.07 -14.73 6.84
N ALA A 68 -0.83 -14.31 6.61
CA ALA A 68 0.34 -14.70 7.38
C ALA A 68 0.98 -13.48 8.07
N SER A 69 1.70 -13.72 9.16
CA SER A 69 2.56 -12.71 9.80
C SER A 69 3.87 -13.33 10.25
N ALA A 70 4.95 -12.53 10.17
CA ALA A 70 6.29 -12.88 10.63
C ALA A 70 6.46 -12.61 12.14
N ASP A 71 5.53 -13.14 12.95
CA ASP A 71 5.46 -12.99 14.42
C ASP A 71 5.19 -11.55 14.91
N LEU A 72 4.58 -10.72 14.06
CA LEU A 72 4.34 -9.30 14.32
C LEU A 72 2.85 -8.91 14.26
N SER A 73 1.93 -9.89 14.27
CA SER A 73 0.51 -9.68 13.92
C SER A 73 -0.20 -8.57 14.70
N ASN A 74 0.13 -8.37 15.98
CA ASN A 74 -0.43 -7.27 16.77
C ASN A 74 0.18 -5.90 16.45
N SER A 75 1.40 -5.86 15.91
CA SER A 75 2.10 -4.64 15.51
C SER A 75 1.87 -4.27 14.05
N ASP A 76 2.00 -5.25 13.13
CA ASP A 76 1.71 -5.06 11.71
C ASP A 76 0.19 -5.01 11.42
N LYS A 77 -0.63 -5.26 12.46
CA LYS A 77 -2.09 -5.20 12.44
C LYS A 77 -2.78 -6.25 11.56
N THR A 78 -2.07 -7.30 11.15
CA THR A 78 -2.71 -8.47 10.54
C THR A 78 -3.60 -9.23 11.55
N ASP A 79 -3.48 -8.94 12.85
CA ASP A 79 -4.38 -9.42 13.90
C ASP A 79 -5.85 -8.99 13.69
N GLY A 80 -6.11 -7.96 12.87
CA GLY A 80 -7.47 -7.61 12.44
C GLY A 80 -8.16 -8.79 11.74
N PHE A 81 -7.42 -9.53 10.91
CA PHE A 81 -7.89 -10.77 10.29
C PHE A 81 -7.94 -11.93 11.31
N LEU A 82 -6.88 -12.12 12.07
CA LEU A 82 -6.77 -13.21 13.05
C LEU A 82 -7.91 -13.21 14.08
N LYS A 83 -8.36 -12.04 14.52
CA LYS A 83 -9.48 -11.88 15.46
C LYS A 83 -10.83 -12.42 14.95
N LYS A 84 -10.95 -12.66 13.65
CA LYS A 84 -12.16 -13.19 13.00
C LYS A 84 -12.01 -14.67 12.58
N THR A 85 -10.84 -15.25 12.76
CA THR A 85 -10.51 -16.64 12.45
C THR A 85 -9.58 -17.21 13.55
N HIS A 86 -8.84 -18.26 13.24
CA HIS A 86 -7.78 -18.77 14.11
C HIS A 86 -6.57 -19.23 13.27
N SER A 87 -5.45 -19.47 13.94
CA SER A 87 -4.24 -19.93 13.29
C SER A 87 -4.29 -21.39 12.94
N PHE A 88 -3.60 -21.79 11.89
CA PHE A 88 -3.29 -23.19 11.59
C PHE A 88 -2.57 -23.84 12.75
N LYS A 89 -2.93 -25.08 13.02
CA LYS A 89 -2.27 -25.94 14.01
C LYS A 89 -2.02 -27.32 13.40
N LYS A 90 -1.08 -28.05 13.94
CA LYS A 90 -0.86 -29.42 13.53
C LYS A 90 -2.14 -30.26 13.74
N GLY A 91 -2.67 -30.78 12.63
CA GLY A 91 -3.92 -31.55 12.62
C GLY A 91 -5.21 -30.69 12.57
N ASP A 92 -5.12 -29.37 12.55
CA ASP A 92 -6.24 -28.46 12.41
C ASP A 92 -5.91 -27.35 11.42
N PHE A 93 -6.48 -27.45 10.23
CA PHE A 93 -6.35 -26.49 9.12
C PHE A 93 -7.66 -25.75 8.82
N SER A 94 -8.60 -25.72 9.79
CA SER A 94 -9.88 -25.02 9.64
C SER A 94 -9.77 -23.50 9.80
N GLY A 95 -8.66 -23.00 10.37
CA GLY A 95 -8.34 -21.58 10.43
C GLY A 95 -7.83 -21.02 9.09
N ALA A 96 -7.66 -19.71 9.06
CA ALA A 96 -7.19 -18.99 7.87
C ALA A 96 -5.99 -18.07 8.15
N PHE A 97 -5.32 -18.25 9.28
CA PHE A 97 -4.15 -17.45 9.64
C PHE A 97 -2.90 -18.34 9.80
N PHE A 98 -1.79 -17.93 9.19
CA PHE A 98 -0.52 -18.62 9.23
C PHE A 98 0.50 -17.85 10.08
N GLN A 99 0.86 -18.39 11.23
CA GLN A 99 1.95 -17.89 12.08
C GLN A 99 3.28 -18.42 11.54
N ALA A 100 3.97 -17.55 10.79
CA ALA A 100 5.19 -17.94 10.08
C ALA A 100 6.43 -17.95 10.98
N GLY A 101 6.36 -17.33 12.18
CA GLY A 101 7.54 -17.01 12.96
C GLY A 101 8.38 -15.90 12.33
N VAL A 102 9.52 -15.56 12.92
CA VAL A 102 10.45 -14.56 12.40
C VAL A 102 11.20 -15.14 11.18
N SER A 103 10.54 -15.17 10.04
CA SER A 103 11.07 -15.78 8.81
C SER A 103 10.40 -15.23 7.55
N GLU A 104 10.65 -13.94 7.24
CA GLU A 104 9.98 -13.19 6.18
C GLU A 104 10.14 -13.84 4.80
N LEU A 105 11.35 -14.33 4.47
CA LEU A 105 11.58 -15.00 3.19
C LEU A 105 10.74 -16.28 3.07
N SER A 106 10.77 -17.14 4.10
CA SER A 106 10.01 -18.39 4.10
C SER A 106 8.51 -18.12 4.04
N MET A 107 8.02 -17.15 4.81
CA MET A 107 6.62 -16.72 4.79
C MET A 107 6.18 -16.28 3.38
N ALA A 108 6.96 -15.41 2.74
CA ALA A 108 6.68 -14.96 1.39
C ALA A 108 6.70 -16.10 0.37
N CYS A 109 7.68 -17.01 0.44
CA CYS A 109 7.76 -18.19 -0.43
C CYS A 109 6.56 -19.13 -0.24
N ILE A 110 6.11 -19.34 0.99
CA ILE A 110 4.92 -20.14 1.29
C ILE A 110 3.67 -19.50 0.70
N CYS A 111 3.49 -18.19 0.86
CA CYS A 111 2.36 -17.45 0.26
C CYS A 111 2.38 -17.51 -1.28
N ILE A 112 3.55 -17.44 -1.90
CA ILE A 112 3.71 -17.65 -3.34
C ILE A 112 3.32 -19.09 -3.73
N GLY A 113 3.75 -20.09 -2.95
CA GLY A 113 3.38 -21.49 -3.17
C GLY A 113 1.87 -21.72 -3.08
N MET A 114 1.18 -21.10 -2.10
CA MET A 114 -0.28 -21.12 -1.99
C MET A 114 -0.94 -20.50 -3.22
N SER A 115 -0.44 -19.33 -3.68
CA SER A 115 -0.93 -18.65 -4.86
C SER A 115 -0.74 -19.49 -6.13
N LEU A 116 0.42 -20.13 -6.29
CA LEU A 116 0.71 -21.06 -7.41
C LEU A 116 -0.19 -22.29 -7.42
N HIS A 117 -0.51 -22.84 -6.25
CA HIS A 117 -1.48 -23.93 -6.14
C HIS A 117 -2.85 -23.50 -6.64
N GLY A 118 -3.22 -22.24 -6.44
CA GLY A 118 -4.52 -21.67 -6.76
C GLY A 118 -5.58 -21.97 -5.72
N GLY A 119 -6.75 -21.35 -5.89
CA GLY A 119 -7.90 -21.52 -5.01
C GLY A 119 -7.86 -20.69 -3.72
N VAL A 120 -6.76 -20.02 -3.42
CA VAL A 120 -6.60 -19.15 -2.25
C VAL A 120 -6.04 -17.79 -2.62
N ILE A 121 -6.41 -16.77 -1.85
CA ILE A 121 -5.84 -15.42 -1.92
C ILE A 121 -4.87 -15.30 -0.74
N ALA A 122 -3.57 -15.24 -1.02
CA ALA A 122 -2.55 -15.18 0.01
C ALA A 122 -2.10 -13.75 0.29
N ALA A 123 -2.03 -13.39 1.58
CA ALA A 123 -1.44 -12.15 2.05
C ALA A 123 -0.44 -12.43 3.17
N CYS A 124 0.61 -11.62 3.29
CA CYS A 124 1.58 -11.75 4.38
C CYS A 124 2.10 -10.38 4.84
N GLY A 125 2.25 -10.23 6.16
CA GLY A 125 2.59 -9.00 6.83
C GLY A 125 3.90 -9.05 7.61
N THR A 126 4.62 -7.91 7.59
CA THR A 126 5.80 -7.61 8.41
C THR A 126 6.02 -6.09 8.43
N PHE A 127 7.08 -5.61 9.11
CA PHE A 127 7.49 -4.21 9.01
C PHE A 127 8.17 -3.93 7.66
N PHE A 128 8.04 -2.71 7.18
CA PHE A 128 8.49 -2.36 5.83
C PHE A 128 10.01 -2.49 5.66
N VAL A 129 10.80 -2.15 6.67
CA VAL A 129 12.27 -2.36 6.62
C VAL A 129 12.63 -3.83 6.36
N PHE A 130 11.83 -4.79 6.87
CA PHE A 130 12.05 -6.22 6.68
C PHE A 130 11.59 -6.73 5.31
N SER A 131 11.04 -5.86 4.44
CA SER A 131 10.89 -6.18 3.03
C SER A 131 12.22 -6.56 2.37
N ASP A 132 13.34 -6.12 2.93
CA ASP A 132 14.69 -6.50 2.48
C ASP A 132 14.91 -8.01 2.55
N TYR A 133 14.41 -8.67 3.59
CA TYR A 133 14.47 -10.14 3.69
C TYR A 133 13.50 -10.84 2.72
N MET A 134 12.44 -10.17 2.29
CA MET A 134 11.44 -10.73 1.36
C MET A 134 11.79 -10.48 -0.11
N LYS A 135 12.70 -9.59 -0.42
CA LYS A 135 12.94 -9.06 -1.77
C LYS A 135 13.14 -10.13 -2.85
N PRO A 136 13.92 -11.21 -2.63
CA PRO A 136 14.04 -12.29 -3.60
C PRO A 136 12.70 -12.95 -3.92
N ALA A 137 11.86 -13.19 -2.89
CA ALA A 137 10.54 -13.78 -3.05
C ALA A 137 9.57 -12.81 -3.75
N VAL A 138 9.58 -11.52 -3.39
CA VAL A 138 8.76 -10.48 -4.05
C VAL A 138 9.08 -10.42 -5.55
N ARG A 139 10.38 -10.45 -5.90
CA ARG A 139 10.83 -10.50 -7.30
C ARG A 139 10.33 -11.75 -8.02
N MET A 140 10.35 -12.91 -7.37
CA MET A 140 9.84 -14.16 -7.94
C MET A 140 8.32 -14.13 -8.10
N ALA A 141 7.57 -13.57 -7.14
CA ALA A 141 6.13 -13.37 -7.28
C ALA A 141 5.80 -12.51 -8.51
N ALA A 142 6.54 -11.43 -8.73
CA ALA A 142 6.39 -10.55 -9.88
C ALA A 142 6.72 -11.27 -11.20
N LEU A 143 7.83 -12.01 -11.26
CA LEU A 143 8.25 -12.77 -12.43
C LEU A 143 7.24 -13.87 -12.79
N MET A 144 6.66 -14.54 -11.79
CA MET A 144 5.67 -15.60 -11.97
C MET A 144 4.22 -15.08 -12.05
N GLU A 145 4.02 -13.76 -12.00
CA GLU A 145 2.71 -13.11 -12.04
C GLU A 145 1.74 -13.64 -10.95
N GLN A 146 2.26 -13.81 -9.72
CA GLN A 146 1.48 -14.33 -8.60
C GLN A 146 0.87 -13.19 -7.77
N PRO A 147 -0.46 -13.14 -7.58
CA PRO A 147 -1.17 -12.02 -6.96
C PRO A 147 -1.12 -12.04 -5.41
N VAL A 148 0.03 -12.30 -4.83
CA VAL A 148 0.24 -12.23 -3.38
C VAL A 148 0.13 -10.78 -2.90
N LYS A 149 -0.51 -10.57 -1.73
CA LYS A 149 -0.62 -9.25 -1.09
C LYS A 149 0.44 -9.15 0.00
N PHE A 150 1.46 -8.34 -0.24
CA PHE A 150 2.49 -8.01 0.74
C PHE A 150 2.05 -6.81 1.57
N ILE A 151 1.91 -6.98 2.88
CA ILE A 151 1.47 -5.97 3.83
C ILE A 151 2.70 -5.50 4.58
N TRP A 152 3.09 -4.24 4.37
CA TRP A 152 4.25 -3.65 5.01
C TRP A 152 3.84 -2.45 5.85
N THR A 153 4.06 -2.55 7.15
CA THR A 153 3.74 -1.47 8.09
C THR A 153 5.01 -0.80 8.62
N HIS A 154 4.85 0.29 9.37
CA HIS A 154 6.01 1.05 9.84
C HIS A 154 6.79 1.63 8.65
N ASP A 155 6.08 2.44 7.86
CA ASP A 155 6.41 2.84 6.50
C ASP A 155 7.64 3.75 6.38
N ALA A 156 8.09 4.41 7.47
CA ALA A 156 9.16 5.41 7.44
C ALA A 156 9.75 5.67 8.84
N PHE A 157 10.60 6.69 8.99
CA PHE A 157 11.28 7.08 10.24
C PHE A 157 10.34 7.33 11.43
N ARG A 158 9.05 7.57 11.20
CA ARG A 158 8.03 7.70 12.25
C ARG A 158 7.72 6.39 13.00
N VAL A 159 8.51 5.35 12.77
CA VAL A 159 8.64 4.19 13.66
C VAL A 159 9.05 4.67 15.05
N GLY A 160 9.94 5.66 15.13
CA GLY A 160 10.23 6.39 16.34
C GLY A 160 11.37 5.77 17.15
N GLU A 161 11.06 5.37 18.38
CA GLU A 161 12.08 4.96 19.37
C GLU A 161 12.82 3.68 18.99
N ASP A 162 12.26 2.81 18.15
CA ASP A 162 12.94 1.63 17.64
C ASP A 162 14.18 1.97 16.80
N GLY A 163 14.20 3.17 16.22
CA GLY A 163 15.36 3.78 15.56
C GLY A 163 15.75 3.19 14.22
N PRO A 164 16.97 3.48 13.74
CA PRO A 164 17.41 3.22 12.36
C PRO A 164 17.31 1.76 11.90
N THR A 165 17.38 0.80 12.83
CA THR A 165 17.26 -0.63 12.48
C THR A 165 15.84 -1.02 12.03
N HIS A 166 14.84 -0.18 12.31
CA HIS A 166 13.44 -0.42 12.01
C HIS A 166 12.84 0.66 11.09
N GLU A 167 13.61 1.69 10.75
CA GLU A 167 13.18 2.82 9.94
C GLU A 167 13.57 2.63 8.47
N PRO A 168 12.61 2.33 7.58
CA PRO A 168 12.88 2.26 6.15
C PRO A 168 13.20 3.66 5.59
N VAL A 169 14.20 3.74 4.73
CA VAL A 169 14.61 4.96 4.02
C VAL A 169 14.65 4.71 2.51
N GLU A 170 15.42 3.69 2.09
CA GLU A 170 15.58 3.33 0.69
C GLU A 170 14.57 2.29 0.21
N GLN A 171 13.86 1.62 1.12
CA GLN A 171 12.96 0.50 0.78
C GLN A 171 11.83 0.94 -0.16
N GLU A 172 11.23 2.12 0.05
CA GLU A 172 10.17 2.59 -0.84
C GLU A 172 10.69 2.80 -2.26
N ALA A 173 11.84 3.44 -2.44
CA ALA A 173 12.46 3.62 -3.76
C ALA A 173 12.73 2.28 -4.44
N GLN A 174 13.26 1.30 -3.69
CA GLN A 174 13.56 -0.04 -4.20
C GLN A 174 12.29 -0.80 -4.64
N ILE A 175 11.22 -0.74 -3.86
CA ILE A 175 9.95 -1.42 -4.18
C ILE A 175 9.25 -0.71 -5.36
N ARG A 176 9.30 0.61 -5.42
CA ARG A 176 8.71 1.37 -6.54
C ARG A 176 9.41 1.12 -7.89
N LEU A 177 10.64 0.63 -7.91
CA LEU A 177 11.26 0.14 -9.14
C LEU A 177 10.48 -1.03 -9.76
N MET A 178 9.80 -1.84 -8.94
CA MET A 178 8.97 -2.94 -9.43
C MET A 178 7.70 -2.46 -10.16
N GLU A 179 7.21 -1.25 -9.85
CA GLU A 179 6.11 -0.62 -10.62
C GLU A 179 6.55 -0.21 -12.04
N LYS A 180 7.85 0.10 -12.20
CA LYS A 180 8.43 0.56 -13.49
C LYS A 180 8.87 -0.60 -14.37
N LEU A 181 9.17 -1.75 -13.76
CA LEU A 181 9.51 -2.97 -14.47
C LEU A 181 8.26 -3.58 -15.10
N LYS A 182 8.33 -3.92 -16.39
CA LYS A 182 7.24 -4.61 -17.08
C LYS A 182 7.43 -6.12 -17.02
N ASN A 183 6.33 -6.85 -16.80
CA ASN A 183 6.31 -8.30 -16.96
C ASN A 183 6.25 -8.71 -18.42
N HIS A 184 6.28 -10.02 -18.73
CA HIS A 184 6.27 -10.53 -20.10
C HIS A 184 4.97 -10.20 -20.88
N LYS A 185 3.91 -9.80 -20.20
CA LYS A 185 2.65 -9.35 -20.81
C LYS A 185 2.59 -7.84 -21.04
N GLY A 186 3.65 -7.11 -20.69
CA GLY A 186 3.73 -5.66 -20.85
C GLY A 186 3.05 -4.84 -19.73
N HIS A 187 2.53 -5.51 -18.70
CA HIS A 187 1.97 -4.84 -17.51
C HIS A 187 3.05 -4.49 -16.49
N ASN A 188 2.76 -3.57 -15.57
CA ASN A 188 3.64 -3.32 -14.44
C ASN A 188 3.82 -4.62 -13.64
N SER A 189 5.06 -4.95 -13.27
CA SER A 189 5.35 -6.24 -12.63
C SER A 189 4.82 -6.33 -11.19
N MET A 190 4.45 -5.20 -10.59
CA MET A 190 3.90 -5.10 -9.25
C MET A 190 2.98 -3.88 -9.15
N LEU A 191 1.93 -3.97 -8.34
CA LEU A 191 1.15 -2.83 -7.86
C LEU A 191 1.71 -2.41 -6.49
N VAL A 192 2.07 -1.14 -6.31
CA VAL A 192 2.53 -0.60 -5.03
C VAL A 192 1.62 0.54 -4.60
N LEU A 193 1.14 0.49 -3.36
CA LEU A 193 0.18 1.44 -2.82
C LEU A 193 0.64 1.93 -1.43
N ARG A 194 0.77 3.25 -1.26
CA ARG A 194 1.07 3.90 0.02
C ARG A 194 0.01 4.96 0.29
N PRO A 195 -1.10 4.58 0.95
CA PRO A 195 -2.25 5.45 1.15
C PRO A 195 -1.98 6.58 2.16
N ALA A 196 -2.59 7.75 1.91
CA ALA A 196 -2.41 8.96 2.69
C ALA A 196 -3.15 8.95 4.03
N ASP A 197 -4.29 8.26 4.12
CA ASP A 197 -5.11 8.19 5.33
C ASP A 197 -5.94 6.89 5.41
N ALA A 198 -6.85 6.85 6.39
CA ALA A 198 -7.68 5.68 6.64
C ALA A 198 -8.67 5.38 5.49
N GLU A 199 -9.25 6.39 4.87
CA GLU A 199 -10.20 6.22 3.76
C GLU A 199 -9.48 5.75 2.49
N GLU A 200 -8.37 6.38 2.14
CA GLU A 200 -7.54 5.94 1.01
C GLU A 200 -7.00 4.51 1.22
N THR A 201 -6.83 4.06 2.48
CA THR A 201 -6.46 2.67 2.79
C THR A 201 -7.52 1.67 2.34
N THR A 202 -8.81 2.00 2.47
CA THR A 202 -9.90 1.14 1.97
C THR A 202 -9.82 1.00 0.46
N ILE A 203 -9.58 2.09 -0.26
CA ILE A 203 -9.40 2.06 -1.72
C ILE A 203 -8.14 1.27 -2.11
N ALA A 204 -7.03 1.43 -1.38
CA ALA A 204 -5.81 0.66 -1.62
C ALA A 204 -6.06 -0.86 -1.48
N TRP A 205 -6.81 -1.29 -0.48
CA TRP A 205 -7.20 -2.69 -0.33
C TRP A 205 -8.15 -3.16 -1.44
N LYS A 206 -9.12 -2.33 -1.85
CA LYS A 206 -10.00 -2.63 -3.00
C LYS A 206 -9.17 -2.93 -4.24
N LEU A 207 -8.25 -2.05 -4.59
CA LEU A 207 -7.34 -2.24 -5.72
C LEU A 207 -6.45 -3.48 -5.56
N ALA A 208 -5.96 -3.74 -4.35
CA ALA A 208 -5.17 -4.93 -4.06
C ALA A 208 -5.98 -6.22 -4.30
N MET A 209 -7.23 -6.28 -3.85
CA MET A 209 -8.08 -7.46 -4.01
C MET A 209 -8.56 -7.65 -5.45
N GLU A 210 -8.70 -6.58 -6.22
CA GLU A 210 -9.01 -6.61 -7.65
C GLU A 210 -7.80 -7.00 -8.52
N ASN A 211 -6.57 -6.75 -8.04
CA ASN A 211 -5.35 -7.14 -8.74
C ASN A 211 -5.07 -8.63 -8.59
N MET A 212 -5.56 -9.44 -9.52
CA MET A 212 -5.39 -10.90 -9.55
C MET A 212 -4.31 -11.36 -10.54
N SER A 213 -3.47 -10.46 -11.05
CA SER A 213 -2.48 -10.76 -12.09
C SER A 213 -1.02 -10.50 -11.71
N THR A 214 -0.78 -9.71 -10.67
CA THR A 214 0.57 -9.35 -10.21
C THR A 214 0.59 -9.20 -8.70
N PRO A 215 1.74 -9.28 -8.02
CA PRO A 215 1.80 -9.03 -6.59
C PRO A 215 1.44 -7.57 -6.29
N THR A 216 0.90 -7.35 -5.09
CA THR A 216 0.61 -6.02 -4.57
C THR A 216 1.40 -5.76 -3.30
N GLY A 217 2.10 -4.63 -3.22
CA GLY A 217 2.71 -4.10 -2.00
C GLY A 217 1.83 -3.01 -1.40
N LEU A 218 1.42 -3.19 -0.17
CA LEU A 218 0.64 -2.26 0.62
C LEU A 218 1.51 -1.70 1.74
N ILE A 219 1.78 -0.39 1.72
CA ILE A 219 2.71 0.27 2.64
C ILE A 219 1.92 1.17 3.59
N PHE A 220 1.97 0.88 4.90
CA PHE A 220 1.13 1.52 5.90
C PHE A 220 1.91 2.18 7.03
N SER A 221 1.45 3.33 7.49
CA SER A 221 2.03 4.09 8.59
C SER A 221 1.88 3.40 9.95
N ARG A 222 2.84 3.65 10.84
CA ARG A 222 2.74 3.30 12.27
C ARG A 222 1.95 4.35 13.05
N GLN A 223 2.21 5.63 12.80
CA GLN A 223 1.62 6.77 13.49
C GLN A 223 0.23 7.08 12.93
N ASN A 224 -0.57 7.74 13.74
CA ASN A 224 -1.85 8.28 13.31
C ASN A 224 -1.65 9.40 12.28
N ILE A 225 -2.60 9.51 11.35
CA ILE A 225 -2.59 10.51 10.27
C ILE A 225 -3.94 11.21 10.25
N ALA A 226 -3.96 12.53 10.13
CA ALA A 226 -5.18 13.28 9.90
C ALA A 226 -5.79 12.88 8.53
N ASN A 227 -7.12 12.77 8.48
CA ASN A 227 -7.80 12.55 7.20
C ASN A 227 -7.53 13.71 6.24
N LEU A 228 -7.54 13.41 4.96
CA LEU A 228 -7.53 14.43 3.90
C LEU A 228 -8.73 15.37 4.04
N PRO A 229 -8.66 16.58 3.47
CA PRO A 229 -9.75 17.56 3.55
C PRO A 229 -11.10 16.98 3.11
N ALA A 230 -12.16 17.40 3.78
CA ALA A 230 -13.53 16.99 3.46
C ALA A 230 -13.87 17.32 2.00
N GLY A 231 -14.57 16.43 1.33
CA GLY A 231 -14.88 16.52 -0.10
C GLY A 231 -13.82 15.91 -1.02
N THR A 232 -12.76 15.32 -0.48
CA THR A 232 -11.79 14.55 -1.28
C THR A 232 -12.48 13.31 -1.88
N ASP A 233 -12.36 13.15 -3.20
CA ASP A 233 -12.87 11.97 -3.93
C ASP A 233 -11.84 10.84 -3.91
N TYR A 234 -11.91 9.99 -2.91
CA TYR A 234 -10.98 8.88 -2.71
C TYR A 234 -11.02 7.81 -3.81
N GLU A 235 -12.12 7.68 -4.57
CA GLU A 235 -12.17 6.74 -5.70
C GLU A 235 -11.15 7.12 -6.79
N GLN A 236 -10.71 8.39 -6.85
CA GLN A 236 -9.65 8.82 -7.76
C GLN A 236 -8.27 8.21 -7.43
N ALA A 237 -8.07 7.70 -6.22
CA ALA A 237 -6.83 6.97 -5.86
C ALA A 237 -6.58 5.76 -6.78
N ALA A 238 -7.63 5.20 -7.37
CA ALA A 238 -7.53 4.15 -8.39
C ALA A 238 -6.76 4.57 -9.64
N LYS A 239 -6.59 5.87 -9.88
CA LYS A 239 -5.77 6.42 -10.97
C LYS A 239 -4.30 6.61 -10.60
N GLY A 240 -3.93 6.35 -9.34
CA GLY A 240 -2.56 6.36 -8.85
C GLY A 240 -2.04 7.71 -8.38
N ALA A 241 -2.56 8.82 -8.88
CA ALA A 241 -2.38 10.17 -8.35
C ALA A 241 -3.62 11.01 -8.68
N TYR A 242 -4.03 11.89 -7.76
CA TYR A 242 -5.24 12.68 -7.91
C TYR A 242 -5.18 13.96 -7.05
N ILE A 243 -6.04 14.94 -7.40
CA ILE A 243 -6.12 16.23 -6.71
C ILE A 243 -6.94 16.08 -5.43
N VAL A 244 -6.36 16.50 -4.31
CA VAL A 244 -7.01 16.53 -3.00
C VAL A 244 -7.97 17.72 -2.91
N ALA A 245 -9.10 17.57 -2.23
CA ALA A 245 -10.08 18.64 -2.06
C ALA A 245 -9.47 19.93 -1.45
N GLY A 246 -10.06 21.05 -1.79
CA GLY A 246 -9.56 22.37 -1.38
C GLY A 246 -8.35 22.86 -2.18
N SER A 247 -7.95 22.17 -3.25
CA SER A 247 -6.89 22.62 -4.16
C SER A 247 -7.36 23.74 -5.08
N ASP A 248 -6.44 24.65 -5.45
CA ASP A 248 -6.72 25.77 -6.37
C ASP A 248 -6.67 25.28 -7.83
N GLU A 249 -7.53 25.85 -8.71
CA GLU A 249 -7.62 25.45 -10.12
C GLU A 249 -6.37 25.84 -10.93
N ASN A 250 -5.86 27.06 -10.73
CA ASN A 250 -4.67 27.59 -11.39
C ASN A 250 -3.57 27.81 -10.34
N PRO A 251 -2.85 26.76 -9.92
CA PRO A 251 -1.88 26.86 -8.84
C PRO A 251 -0.58 27.53 -9.28
N ASP A 252 0.02 28.31 -8.37
CA ASP A 252 1.39 28.81 -8.50
C ASP A 252 2.40 27.68 -8.25
N VAL A 253 1.99 26.68 -7.44
CA VAL A 253 2.78 25.50 -7.09
C VAL A 253 1.90 24.28 -6.85
N ILE A 254 2.41 23.11 -7.22
CA ILE A 254 1.79 21.82 -6.91
C ILE A 254 2.63 21.12 -5.83
N LEU A 255 1.95 20.62 -4.81
CA LEU A 255 2.55 19.80 -3.74
C LEU A 255 2.16 18.35 -3.94
N VAL A 256 3.13 17.42 -4.00
CA VAL A 256 2.88 16.00 -4.24
C VAL A 256 3.55 15.13 -3.21
N ALA A 257 2.82 14.15 -2.68
CA ALA A 257 3.32 13.14 -1.78
C ALA A 257 2.51 11.83 -1.87
N SER A 258 2.99 10.78 -1.25
CA SER A 258 2.25 9.57 -0.90
C SER A 258 2.27 9.37 0.62
N GLY A 259 1.34 8.59 1.15
CA GLY A 259 1.33 8.28 2.58
C GLY A 259 1.14 9.50 3.48
N SER A 260 1.70 9.44 4.67
CA SER A 260 1.52 10.44 5.73
C SER A 260 2.01 11.84 5.37
N GLU A 261 2.90 11.98 4.40
CA GLU A 261 3.43 13.28 3.98
C GLU A 261 2.36 14.14 3.29
N VAL A 262 1.30 13.55 2.75
CA VAL A 262 0.18 14.33 2.18
C VAL A 262 -0.46 15.23 3.25
N ALA A 263 -0.65 14.71 4.48
CA ALA A 263 -1.18 15.50 5.59
C ALA A 263 -0.23 16.65 5.97
N THR A 264 1.09 16.44 5.92
CA THR A 264 2.09 17.50 6.15
C THR A 264 2.01 18.59 5.07
N LEU A 265 1.82 18.20 3.81
CA LEU A 265 1.62 19.16 2.72
C LEU A 265 0.32 19.96 2.87
N VAL A 266 -0.76 19.30 3.30
CA VAL A 266 -2.04 20.00 3.61
C VAL A 266 -1.82 21.08 4.67
N ALA A 267 -1.14 20.74 5.76
CA ALA A 267 -0.83 21.70 6.82
C ALA A 267 0.05 22.88 6.33
N GLY A 268 1.05 22.58 5.49
CA GLY A 268 1.92 23.62 4.89
C GLY A 268 1.18 24.54 3.92
N THR A 269 0.17 24.03 3.23
CA THR A 269 -0.67 24.81 2.30
C THR A 269 -1.40 25.93 3.00
N GLU A 270 -1.84 25.76 4.23
CA GLU A 270 -2.51 26.81 4.99
C GLU A 270 -1.59 28.02 5.24
N LEU A 271 -0.30 27.77 5.45
CA LEU A 271 0.68 28.85 5.61
C LEU A 271 0.95 29.57 4.30
N LEU A 272 1.09 28.83 3.20
CA LEU A 272 1.30 29.40 1.86
C LEU A 272 0.13 30.28 1.42
N ARG A 273 -1.09 29.87 1.69
CA ARG A 273 -2.31 30.63 1.36
C ARG A 273 -2.43 31.97 2.11
N LYS A 274 -1.92 32.04 3.34
CA LYS A 274 -1.85 33.32 4.08
C LYS A 274 -1.02 34.38 3.34
N ASP A 275 -0.05 33.92 2.55
CA ASP A 275 0.78 34.77 1.69
C ASP A 275 0.22 34.92 0.26
N GLY A 276 -1.00 34.48 0.01
CA GLY A 276 -1.66 34.60 -1.28
C GLY A 276 -1.19 33.59 -2.33
N VAL A 277 -0.39 32.57 -1.97
CA VAL A 277 0.06 31.54 -2.90
C VAL A 277 -1.06 30.56 -3.19
N LYS A 278 -1.36 30.32 -4.45
CA LYS A 278 -2.32 29.31 -4.91
C LYS A 278 -1.65 27.94 -4.97
N VAL A 279 -2.27 26.95 -4.30
CA VAL A 279 -1.66 25.64 -4.11
C VAL A 279 -2.60 24.54 -4.57
N ARG A 280 -2.08 23.61 -5.37
CA ARG A 280 -2.71 22.31 -5.63
C ARG A 280 -2.01 21.25 -4.81
N ILE A 281 -2.78 20.39 -4.15
CA ILE A 281 -2.27 19.21 -3.41
C ILE A 281 -2.62 17.96 -4.20
N VAL A 282 -1.64 17.09 -4.38
CA VAL A 282 -1.79 15.80 -5.07
C VAL A 282 -1.40 14.67 -4.13
N SER A 283 -2.35 13.76 -3.87
CA SER A 283 -2.02 12.45 -3.29
C SER A 283 -1.63 11.50 -4.42
N ALA A 284 -0.49 10.85 -4.28
CA ALA A 284 0.07 9.93 -5.28
C ALA A 284 0.36 8.54 -4.67
N PRO A 285 -0.68 7.77 -4.27
CA PRO A 285 -0.50 6.46 -3.63
C PRO A 285 0.25 5.46 -4.52
N SER A 286 0.20 5.59 -5.85
CA SER A 286 0.89 4.69 -6.79
C SER A 286 1.36 5.41 -8.06
N GLU A 287 2.68 5.62 -8.18
CA GLU A 287 3.26 6.17 -9.41
C GLU A 287 2.98 5.25 -10.61
N GLY A 288 3.04 3.92 -10.42
CA GLY A 288 2.82 2.96 -11.49
C GLY A 288 1.42 3.04 -12.10
N LEU A 289 0.38 3.17 -11.29
CA LEU A 289 -0.98 3.38 -11.78
C LEU A 289 -1.13 4.74 -12.49
N PHE A 290 -0.54 5.79 -11.93
CA PHE A 290 -0.59 7.12 -12.52
C PHE A 290 0.08 7.15 -13.90
N ARG A 291 1.22 6.50 -14.06
CA ARG A 291 1.93 6.42 -15.34
C ARG A 291 1.21 5.59 -16.41
N ASN A 292 0.27 4.75 -16.01
CA ASN A 292 -0.60 4.00 -16.92
C ASN A 292 -1.82 4.81 -17.38
N GLN A 293 -2.09 6.00 -16.80
CA GLN A 293 -3.18 6.87 -17.24
C GLN A 293 -2.87 7.54 -18.57
N PRO A 294 -3.89 7.97 -19.34
CA PRO A 294 -3.71 8.80 -20.53
C PRO A 294 -2.86 10.04 -20.22
N LYS A 295 -2.09 10.51 -21.21
CA LYS A 295 -1.23 11.70 -21.04
C LYS A 295 -2.01 12.92 -20.60
N GLU A 296 -3.19 13.11 -21.16
CA GLU A 296 -4.09 14.21 -20.84
C GLU A 296 -4.46 14.22 -19.35
N TYR A 297 -4.67 13.04 -18.74
CA TYR A 297 -4.91 12.93 -17.31
C TYR A 297 -3.63 13.25 -16.51
N GLN A 298 -2.48 12.71 -16.92
CA GLN A 298 -1.22 12.98 -16.23
C GLN A 298 -0.89 14.49 -16.24
N GLU A 299 -1.07 15.16 -17.38
CA GLU A 299 -0.86 16.60 -17.55
C GLU A 299 -1.89 17.45 -16.78
N ALA A 300 -3.14 16.99 -16.68
CA ALA A 300 -4.15 17.65 -15.86
C ALA A 300 -3.83 17.63 -14.35
N ILE A 301 -3.20 16.55 -13.86
CA ILE A 301 -2.81 16.41 -12.45
C ILE A 301 -1.48 17.12 -12.17
N LEU A 302 -0.44 16.84 -12.99
CA LEU A 302 0.94 17.34 -12.86
C LEU A 302 1.40 17.98 -14.18
N PRO A 303 0.92 19.20 -14.52
CA PRO A 303 1.34 19.88 -15.73
C PRO A 303 2.83 20.26 -15.69
N ALA A 304 3.50 20.10 -16.84
CA ALA A 304 4.96 20.28 -16.94
C ALA A 304 5.44 21.73 -16.67
N ASP A 305 4.57 22.72 -16.92
CA ASP A 305 4.90 24.15 -16.81
C ASP A 305 4.72 24.70 -15.37
N THR A 306 4.22 23.90 -14.44
CA THR A 306 3.99 24.31 -13.06
C THR A 306 5.11 23.83 -12.16
N LYS A 307 5.56 24.67 -11.21
CA LYS A 307 6.52 24.26 -10.19
C LYS A 307 5.94 23.17 -9.31
N ILE A 308 6.69 22.10 -9.08
CA ILE A 308 6.25 20.97 -8.27
C ILE A 308 7.20 20.78 -7.10
N PHE A 309 6.64 20.75 -5.88
CA PHE A 309 7.35 20.37 -4.66
C PHE A 309 6.86 19.00 -4.18
N GLY A 310 7.79 18.07 -4.01
CA GLY A 310 7.53 16.73 -3.46
C GLY A 310 8.02 16.60 -2.02
N MET A 311 7.33 15.79 -1.21
CA MET A 311 7.79 15.40 0.12
C MET A 311 7.66 13.88 0.29
N THR A 312 8.72 13.23 0.74
CA THR A 312 8.74 11.78 1.04
C THR A 312 9.58 11.51 2.28
N ALA A 313 9.11 10.65 3.15
CA ALA A 313 9.86 10.21 4.32
C ALA A 313 10.97 9.19 4.01
N GLY A 314 11.18 8.85 2.75
CA GLY A 314 12.30 8.09 2.22
C GLY A 314 13.24 8.95 1.38
N LEU A 315 14.05 8.29 0.53
CA LEU A 315 14.98 8.98 -0.37
C LEU A 315 14.23 9.88 -1.37
N PRO A 316 14.74 11.10 -1.69
CA PRO A 316 14.14 12.02 -2.66
C PRO A 316 13.87 11.38 -4.03
N VAL A 317 14.68 10.41 -4.45
CA VAL A 317 14.52 9.69 -5.73
C VAL A 317 13.17 9.00 -5.86
N THR A 318 12.52 8.68 -4.74
CA THR A 318 11.19 8.06 -4.69
C THR A 318 10.13 8.87 -5.47
N LEU A 319 10.18 10.20 -5.37
CA LEU A 319 9.22 11.10 -6.04
C LEU A 319 9.78 11.80 -7.27
N GLN A 320 11.05 11.62 -7.60
CA GLN A 320 11.69 12.36 -8.70
C GLN A 320 11.01 12.12 -10.05
N GLY A 321 10.47 10.93 -10.25
CA GLY A 321 9.66 10.61 -11.45
C GLY A 321 8.39 11.45 -11.58
N LEU A 322 7.76 11.86 -10.48
CA LEU A 322 6.55 12.70 -10.46
C LEU A 322 6.88 14.19 -10.51
N VAL A 323 7.93 14.59 -9.80
CA VAL A 323 8.32 16.01 -9.65
C VAL A 323 9.08 16.56 -10.85
N GLY A 324 9.79 15.71 -11.57
CA GLY A 324 10.58 16.10 -12.73
C GLY A 324 11.89 16.83 -12.38
N CYS A 325 12.60 17.30 -13.41
CA CYS A 325 13.92 17.90 -13.26
C CYS A 325 13.91 19.38 -12.80
N HIS A 326 12.77 20.04 -12.88
CA HIS A 326 12.60 21.45 -12.49
C HIS A 326 11.89 21.63 -11.15
N GLY A 327 11.44 20.54 -10.54
CA GLY A 327 10.85 20.52 -9.20
C GLY A 327 11.88 20.26 -8.11
N LYS A 328 11.40 20.25 -6.87
CA LYS A 328 12.21 19.97 -5.68
C LYS A 328 11.55 18.89 -4.85
N VAL A 329 12.34 17.96 -4.32
CA VAL A 329 11.86 16.95 -3.38
C VAL A 329 12.58 17.15 -2.04
N TRP A 330 11.80 17.23 -0.97
CA TRP A 330 12.28 17.09 0.40
C TRP A 330 12.16 15.61 0.81
N GLY A 331 13.25 15.03 1.22
CA GLY A 331 13.30 13.61 1.62
C GLY A 331 14.37 13.37 2.68
N LEU A 332 14.46 12.14 3.14
CA LEU A 332 15.48 11.70 4.09
C LEU A 332 16.68 11.12 3.31
N GLU A 333 17.83 11.77 3.42
CA GLU A 333 19.07 11.39 2.69
C GLU A 333 20.09 10.67 3.60
N SER A 334 19.69 10.31 4.82
CA SER A 334 20.49 9.55 5.77
C SER A 334 19.63 8.52 6.48
N PHE A 335 20.26 7.57 7.17
CA PHE A 335 19.52 6.74 8.13
C PHE A 335 18.88 7.62 9.20
N GLY A 336 17.77 7.14 9.76
CA GLY A 336 16.99 7.87 10.78
C GLY A 336 17.64 7.85 12.16
N PHE A 337 16.85 8.18 13.17
CA PHE A 337 17.31 8.34 14.55
C PHE A 337 16.28 7.79 15.53
N SER A 338 16.74 7.32 16.71
CA SER A 338 15.85 6.87 17.77
C SER A 338 15.38 8.06 18.62
N ALA A 339 14.10 8.41 18.48
CA ALA A 339 13.41 9.41 19.28
C ALA A 339 11.90 9.30 19.09
N PRO A 340 11.05 9.93 19.94
CA PRO A 340 9.63 10.08 19.63
C PRO A 340 9.43 10.70 18.24
N TYR A 341 8.48 10.13 17.45
CA TYR A 341 8.33 10.53 16.04
C TYR A 341 8.05 12.03 15.85
N THR A 342 7.39 12.69 16.81
CA THR A 342 7.14 14.14 16.77
C THR A 342 8.44 14.94 16.86
N VAL A 343 9.42 14.47 17.62
CA VAL A 343 10.76 15.07 17.69
C VAL A 343 11.50 14.85 16.39
N LEU A 344 11.35 13.67 15.78
CA LEU A 344 11.95 13.37 14.47
C LEU A 344 11.33 14.24 13.37
N ASP A 345 10.02 14.45 13.37
CA ASP A 345 9.35 15.36 12.44
C ASP A 345 9.97 16.76 12.46
N GLU A 346 10.16 17.31 13.66
CA GLU A 346 10.78 18.63 13.83
C GLU A 346 12.25 18.65 13.37
N LYS A 347 13.04 17.68 13.82
CA LYS A 347 14.49 17.63 13.53
C LYS A 347 14.81 17.33 12.09
N LEU A 348 13.99 16.52 11.41
CA LEU A 348 14.17 16.15 10.02
C LEU A 348 13.40 17.06 9.05
N GLY A 349 12.65 18.03 9.58
CA GLY A 349 11.95 19.03 8.77
C GLY A 349 10.67 18.54 8.09
N PHE A 350 9.99 17.55 8.67
CA PHE A 350 8.69 17.09 8.16
C PHE A 350 7.56 17.88 8.82
N THR A 351 7.63 19.19 8.71
CA THR A 351 6.71 20.15 9.33
C THR A 351 6.08 21.09 8.31
N ALA A 352 4.94 21.67 8.67
CA ALA A 352 4.24 22.66 7.86
C ALA A 352 5.12 23.89 7.54
N GLU A 353 5.90 24.33 8.52
CA GLU A 353 6.83 25.47 8.40
C GLU A 353 7.92 25.17 7.38
N ASN A 354 8.47 23.97 7.39
CA ASN A 354 9.49 23.61 6.41
C ASN A 354 8.90 23.51 5.00
N VAL A 355 7.70 22.93 4.84
CA VAL A 355 6.99 22.96 3.54
C VAL A 355 6.85 24.40 3.03
N TYR A 356 6.37 25.32 3.88
CA TYR A 356 6.27 26.72 3.56
C TYR A 356 7.61 27.32 3.11
N ASN A 357 8.69 27.13 3.90
CA ASN A 357 10.00 27.70 3.62
C ASN A 357 10.59 27.14 2.31
N GLN A 358 10.48 25.83 2.07
CA GLN A 358 10.99 25.18 0.86
C GLN A 358 10.26 25.68 -0.40
N VAL A 359 8.93 25.81 -0.32
CA VAL A 359 8.10 26.27 -1.43
C VAL A 359 8.36 27.77 -1.71
N LYS A 360 8.43 28.61 -0.67
CA LYS A 360 8.76 30.05 -0.84
C LYS A 360 10.11 30.26 -1.51
N ALA A 361 11.09 29.40 -1.22
CA ALA A 361 12.40 29.47 -1.87
C ALA A 361 12.38 29.01 -3.34
N MET A 362 11.33 28.33 -3.80
CA MET A 362 11.14 27.93 -5.20
C MET A 362 10.38 28.97 -6.01
N LEU A 363 9.47 29.75 -5.38
CA LEU A 363 8.63 30.75 -6.04
C LEU A 363 9.40 32.01 -6.35
#